data_cdbc12405462c444ccb51565ba852e57
#
_entry.id   cdbc12405462c444ccb51565ba852e57
#
_cell.length_a   1.000
_cell.length_b   1.000
_cell.length_c   1.000
_cell.angle_alpha   90.00
_cell.angle_beta   90.00
_cell.angle_gamma   90.00
#
_symmetry.space_group_name_H-M   'P 1'
#
loop_
_entity.id
_entity.type
_entity.pdbx_description
1 polymer ?
#
loop_
_entity_poly.entity_id
_entity_poly.type
_entity_poly.pdbx_seq_one_letter_code
_entity_poly.pdbx_strand_id
1 'polypeptide(L)'
;ETARNIIRLHRASNFRKIYIDDGGLGAGVLDILLEEETTKRRTEAINNSSKAISKDKRMKKILKEDLYTNLLRIMEQNKLELFENDEVLHSLQSIQYEYTNSGIRIFGRYTHITEALIRAAWCLHDKSLNIWTGSKYHG
;
A
#
# COMPACT_ATOMS: atom_id res chain seq x y z
N GLU A 1 16.94 -4.43 -7.77
CA GLU A 1 17.21 -3.11 -7.15
C GLU A 1 16.13 -2.70 -6.16
N THR A 2 14.86 -2.71 -6.52
CA THR A 2 13.74 -2.31 -5.65
C THR A 2 13.72 -3.04 -4.30
N ALA A 3 13.82 -4.37 -4.30
CA ALA A 3 13.83 -5.14 -3.06
C ALA A 3 15.00 -4.75 -2.15
N ARG A 4 16.19 -4.54 -2.70
CA ARG A 4 17.37 -4.09 -1.92
C ARG A 4 17.16 -2.73 -1.28
N ASN A 5 16.52 -1.80 -1.99
CA ASN A 5 16.19 -0.49 -1.44
C ASN A 5 15.19 -0.60 -0.29
N ILE A 6 14.17 -1.45 -0.42
CA ILE A 6 13.20 -1.70 0.65
C ILE A 6 13.89 -2.29 1.88
N ILE A 7 14.74 -3.29 1.70
CA ILE A 7 15.52 -3.90 2.79
C ILE A 7 16.38 -2.86 3.49
N ARG A 8 17.09 -2.02 2.73
CA ARG A 8 17.92 -0.94 3.28
C ARG A 8 17.09 0.05 4.09
N LEU A 9 15.96 0.48 3.57
CA LEU A 9 15.05 1.40 4.27
C LEU A 9 14.45 0.75 5.53
N HIS A 10 14.08 -0.53 5.44
CA HIS A 10 13.58 -1.27 6.59
C HIS A 10 14.61 -1.36 7.71
N ARG A 11 15.87 -1.62 7.38
CA ARG A 11 16.96 -1.66 8.37
C ARG A 11 17.18 -0.32 9.06
N ALA A 12 16.97 0.79 8.33
CA ALA A 12 17.09 2.14 8.88
C ALA A 12 15.86 2.58 9.71
N SER A 13 14.66 2.18 9.31
CA SER A 13 13.40 2.72 9.85
C SER A 13 12.55 1.69 10.62
N ASN A 14 12.93 0.42 10.61
CA ASN A 14 12.23 -0.67 11.28
C ASN A 14 10.71 -0.68 10.98
N PHE A 15 10.35 -0.81 9.72
CA PHE A 15 8.95 -0.85 9.31
C PHE A 15 8.18 -1.94 10.04
N ARG A 16 6.99 -1.64 10.48
CA ARG A 16 6.09 -2.62 11.09
C ARG A 16 5.47 -3.54 10.04
N LYS A 17 5.21 -2.99 8.86
CA LYS A 17 4.61 -3.71 7.75
C LYS A 17 5.14 -3.19 6.44
N ILE A 18 5.27 -4.08 5.47
CA ILE A 18 5.66 -3.79 4.10
C ILE A 18 4.60 -4.41 3.21
N TYR A 19 3.86 -3.58 2.49
CA TYR A 19 2.87 -4.05 1.53
C TYR A 19 3.42 -3.95 0.12
N ILE A 20 3.30 -5.04 -0.63
CA ILE A 20 3.75 -5.12 -2.01
C ILE A 20 2.56 -5.44 -2.91
N ASP A 21 2.49 -4.75 -4.04
CA ASP A 21 1.64 -5.17 -5.14
C ASP A 21 2.27 -6.38 -5.83
N ASP A 22 1.62 -7.51 -5.81
CA ASP A 22 2.12 -8.72 -6.44
C ASP A 22 1.81 -8.81 -7.93
N GLY A 23 1.16 -7.80 -8.49
CA GLY A 23 0.88 -7.69 -9.92
C GLY A 23 2.16 -7.53 -10.76
N GLY A 24 2.35 -8.39 -11.75
CA GLY A 24 3.45 -8.23 -12.71
C GLY A 24 4.84 -8.31 -12.08
N LEU A 25 5.59 -7.22 -12.16
CA LEU A 25 6.97 -7.14 -11.65
C LEU A 25 7.08 -7.24 -10.13
N GLY A 26 5.99 -7.04 -9.41
CA GLY A 26 5.97 -7.10 -7.95
C GLY A 26 6.23 -8.49 -7.38
N ALA A 27 5.91 -9.55 -8.12
CA ALA A 27 6.12 -10.93 -7.68
C ALA A 27 7.59 -11.22 -7.33
N GLY A 28 8.52 -10.83 -8.21
CA GLY A 28 9.95 -11.03 -7.96
C GLY A 28 10.49 -10.21 -6.79
N VAL A 29 9.94 -9.03 -6.54
CA VAL A 29 10.28 -8.23 -5.36
C VAL A 29 9.75 -8.91 -4.10
N LEU A 30 8.51 -9.40 -4.14
CA LEU A 30 7.88 -10.10 -3.04
C LEU A 30 8.70 -11.33 -2.61
N ASP A 31 9.11 -12.17 -3.57
CA ASP A 31 9.90 -13.37 -3.30
C ASP A 31 11.19 -13.03 -2.52
N ILE A 32 11.93 -12.04 -2.98
CA ILE A 32 13.17 -11.59 -2.32
C ILE A 32 12.89 -11.11 -0.89
N LEU A 33 11.82 -10.35 -0.68
CA LEU A 33 11.47 -9.84 0.65
C LEU A 33 10.99 -10.93 1.60
N LEU A 34 10.38 -12.00 1.08
CA LEU A 34 9.95 -13.16 1.87
C LEU A 34 11.10 -14.11 2.23
N GLU A 35 12.17 -14.11 1.44
CA GLU A 35 13.39 -14.88 1.73
C GLU A 35 14.31 -14.17 2.73
N GLU A 36 14.32 -12.85 2.75
CA GLU A 36 15.17 -12.06 3.64
C GLU A 36 14.69 -12.08 5.09
N GLU A 37 15.54 -12.49 6.01
CA GLU A 37 15.22 -12.67 7.44
C GLU A 37 14.62 -11.42 8.09
N THR A 38 15.09 -10.24 7.72
CA THR A 38 14.65 -8.98 8.34
C THR A 38 13.28 -8.53 7.87
N THR A 39 12.89 -8.87 6.64
CA THR A 39 11.63 -8.43 6.02
C THR A 39 10.55 -9.48 5.94
N LYS A 40 10.90 -10.77 5.95
CA LYS A 40 9.95 -11.86 5.70
C LYS A 40 8.70 -11.85 6.57
N ARG A 41 8.84 -11.49 7.84
CA ARG A 41 7.71 -11.43 8.80
C ARG A 41 6.90 -10.14 8.71
N ARG A 42 7.42 -9.16 7.97
CA ARG A 42 6.82 -7.84 7.82
C ARG A 42 6.13 -7.67 6.48
N THR A 43 6.44 -8.54 5.53
CA THR A 43 5.98 -8.41 4.14
C THR A 43 4.69 -9.16 3.90
N GLU A 44 3.75 -8.49 3.27
CA GLU A 44 2.50 -9.05 2.76
C GLU A 44 2.22 -8.52 1.37
N ALA A 45 1.65 -9.36 0.52
CA ALA A 45 1.16 -8.94 -0.78
C ALA A 45 -0.30 -8.46 -0.69
N ILE A 46 -0.59 -7.37 -1.38
CA ILE A 46 -1.96 -6.93 -1.62
C ILE A 46 -2.25 -7.06 -3.09
N ASN A 47 -3.20 -7.92 -3.42
CA ASN A 47 -3.65 -8.15 -4.78
C ASN A 47 -5.04 -7.54 -5.00
N ASN A 48 -5.15 -6.75 -6.06
CA ASN A 48 -6.41 -6.14 -6.49
C ASN A 48 -7.09 -6.93 -7.62
N SER A 49 -6.44 -7.98 -8.13
CA SER A 49 -6.98 -8.76 -9.25
C SER A 49 -8.15 -9.64 -8.81
N SER A 50 -9.23 -9.59 -9.55
CA SER A 50 -10.38 -10.48 -9.35
C SER A 50 -10.06 -11.95 -9.66
N LYS A 51 -8.96 -12.22 -10.36
CA LYS A 51 -8.59 -13.55 -10.87
C LYS A 51 -7.61 -14.31 -9.96
N ALA A 52 -6.97 -13.65 -9.00
CA ALA A 52 -5.98 -14.30 -8.16
C ALA A 52 -6.63 -14.95 -6.95
N ILE A 53 -6.78 -16.25 -7.01
CA ILE A 53 -7.04 -17.07 -5.83
C ILE A 53 -5.67 -17.53 -5.33
N SER A 54 -5.10 -16.82 -4.40
CA SER A 54 -3.88 -17.26 -3.75
C SER A 54 -4.21 -18.15 -2.55
N LYS A 55 -3.50 -19.27 -2.46
CA LYS A 55 -3.50 -20.13 -1.28
C LYS A 55 -2.53 -19.63 -0.22
N ASP A 56 -1.75 -18.59 -0.52
CA ASP A 56 -0.77 -18.05 0.43
C ASP A 56 -1.48 -17.16 1.46
N LYS A 57 -1.35 -17.52 2.74
CA LYS A 57 -1.92 -16.76 3.87
C LYS A 57 -1.38 -15.34 4.00
N ARG A 58 -0.27 -15.01 3.31
CA ARG A 58 0.37 -13.69 3.30
C ARG A 58 -0.17 -12.79 2.21
N MET A 59 -1.04 -13.30 1.35
CA MET A 59 -1.66 -12.54 0.28
C MET A 59 -3.07 -12.11 0.71
N LYS A 60 -3.32 -10.82 0.68
CA LYS A 60 -4.63 -10.23 0.94
C LYS A 60 -5.27 -9.79 -0.36
N LYS A 61 -6.50 -10.20 -0.57
CA LYS A 61 -7.33 -9.67 -1.66
C LYS A 61 -8.12 -8.48 -1.12
N ILE A 62 -7.80 -7.30 -1.62
CA ILE A 62 -8.50 -6.06 -1.26
C ILE A 62 -8.91 -5.38 -2.54
N LEU A 63 -10.17 -4.96 -2.61
CA LEU A 63 -10.67 -4.22 -3.77
C LEU A 63 -9.92 -2.90 -3.92
N LYS A 64 -9.54 -2.58 -5.14
CA LYS A 64 -8.88 -1.32 -5.46
C LYS A 64 -9.69 -0.11 -4.99
N GLU A 65 -10.99 -0.17 -5.15
CA GLU A 65 -11.92 0.84 -4.66
C GLU A 65 -11.79 1.06 -3.15
N ASP A 66 -11.68 0.00 -2.37
CA ASP A 66 -11.54 0.10 -0.91
C ASP A 66 -10.22 0.75 -0.51
N LEU A 67 -9.14 0.44 -1.22
CA LEU A 67 -7.83 1.07 -0.99
C LEU A 67 -7.89 2.58 -1.26
N TYR A 68 -8.48 3.00 -2.37
CA TYR A 68 -8.61 4.41 -2.70
C TYR A 68 -9.57 5.16 -1.78
N THR A 69 -10.68 4.56 -1.43
CA THR A 69 -11.63 5.14 -0.48
C THR A 69 -11.01 5.33 0.90
N ASN A 70 -10.21 4.37 1.34
CA ASN A 70 -9.47 4.49 2.59
C ASN A 70 -8.48 5.66 2.55
N LEU A 71 -7.71 5.80 1.47
CA LEU A 71 -6.78 6.92 1.33
C LEU A 71 -7.53 8.27 1.38
N LEU A 72 -8.62 8.40 0.63
CA LEU A 72 -9.43 9.61 0.64
C LEU A 72 -9.93 9.96 2.05
N ARG A 73 -10.46 8.98 2.75
CA ARG A 73 -10.94 9.14 4.13
C ARG A 73 -9.85 9.64 5.08
N ILE A 74 -8.64 9.07 4.98
CA ILE A 74 -7.49 9.47 5.80
C ILE A 74 -7.08 10.91 5.49
N MET A 75 -7.09 11.29 4.22
CA MET A 75 -6.77 12.65 3.80
C MET A 75 -7.82 13.66 4.30
N GLU A 76 -9.10 13.34 4.16
CA GLU A 76 -10.21 14.18 4.65
C GLU A 76 -10.18 14.35 6.17
N GLN A 77 -9.70 13.37 6.89
CA GLN A 77 -9.55 13.42 8.35
C GLN A 77 -8.24 14.07 8.80
N ASN A 78 -7.44 14.60 7.89
CA ASN A 78 -6.11 15.17 8.17
C ASN A 78 -5.19 14.23 8.95
N LYS A 79 -5.26 12.93 8.66
CA LYS A 79 -4.43 11.90 9.30
C LYS A 79 -3.22 11.49 8.48
N LEU A 80 -3.02 12.13 7.35
CA LEU A 80 -1.92 11.86 6.44
C LEU A 80 -1.19 13.16 6.14
N GLU A 81 0.09 13.15 6.38
CA GLU A 81 1.01 14.20 5.98
C GLU A 81 1.96 13.64 4.92
N LEU A 82 2.05 14.31 3.80
CA LEU A 82 2.92 13.94 2.68
C LEU A 82 4.01 14.98 2.51
N PHE A 83 5.17 14.53 2.02
CA PHE A 83 6.19 15.45 1.59
C PHE A 83 5.69 16.33 0.44
N GLU A 84 6.04 17.60 0.49
CA GLU A 84 5.83 18.49 -0.64
C GLU A 84 6.76 18.06 -1.79
N ASN A 85 6.18 17.36 -2.74
CA ASN A 85 6.89 16.81 -3.89
C ASN A 85 5.96 16.79 -5.10
N ASP A 86 6.45 17.39 -6.21
CA ASP A 86 5.66 17.55 -7.43
C ASP A 86 5.26 16.21 -8.06
N GLU A 87 6.10 15.18 -7.96
CA GLU A 87 5.77 13.87 -8.51
C GLU A 87 4.63 13.19 -7.73
N VAL A 88 4.64 13.31 -6.41
CA VAL A 88 3.57 12.80 -5.54
C VAL A 88 2.27 13.52 -5.85
N LEU A 89 2.31 14.84 -5.91
CA LEU A 89 1.14 15.65 -6.23
C LEU A 89 0.59 15.32 -7.62
N HIS A 90 1.46 15.22 -8.61
CA HIS A 90 1.09 14.89 -9.99
C HIS A 90 0.44 13.49 -10.07
N SER A 91 1.01 12.51 -9.37
CA SER A 91 0.42 11.17 -9.29
C SER A 91 -0.99 11.19 -8.70
N LEU A 92 -1.18 11.87 -7.57
CA LEU A 92 -2.50 12.01 -6.94
C LEU A 92 -3.51 12.70 -7.85
N GLN A 93 -3.11 13.79 -8.50
CA GLN A 93 -3.98 14.53 -9.41
C GLN A 93 -4.33 13.79 -10.69
N SER A 94 -3.52 12.81 -11.10
CA SER A 94 -3.78 11.99 -12.28
C SER A 94 -4.90 10.97 -12.11
N ILE A 95 -5.31 10.70 -10.88
CA ILE A 95 -6.32 9.69 -10.58
C ILE A 95 -7.70 10.16 -11.02
N GLN A 96 -8.37 9.32 -11.79
CA GLN A 96 -9.72 9.52 -12.27
C GLN A 96 -10.60 8.32 -11.93
N TYR A 97 -11.88 8.52 -11.89
CA TYR A 97 -12.83 7.44 -11.69
C TYR A 97 -14.05 7.59 -12.60
N GLU A 98 -14.67 6.48 -12.91
CA GLU A 98 -15.93 6.42 -13.64
C GLU A 98 -16.83 5.35 -13.03
N TYR A 99 -18.13 5.58 -13.10
CA TYR A 99 -19.11 4.57 -12.72
C TYR A 99 -19.34 3.62 -13.90
N THR A 100 -19.31 2.32 -13.59
CA THR A 100 -19.58 1.25 -14.54
C THR A 100 -20.75 0.38 -14.03
N ASN A 101 -21.24 -0.53 -14.88
CA ASN A 101 -22.28 -1.47 -14.46
C ASN A 101 -21.86 -2.40 -13.33
N SER A 102 -20.54 -2.61 -13.15
CA SER A 102 -19.98 -3.49 -12.12
C SER A 102 -19.40 -2.73 -10.92
N GLY A 103 -19.54 -1.41 -10.85
CA GLY A 103 -19.03 -0.58 -9.77
C GLY A 103 -18.26 0.64 -10.24
N ILE A 104 -17.20 0.98 -9.51
CA ILE A 104 -16.34 2.11 -9.82
C ILE A 104 -15.04 1.60 -10.46
N ARG A 105 -14.68 2.20 -11.59
CA ARG A 105 -13.38 2.01 -12.22
C ARG A 105 -12.50 3.21 -11.90
N ILE A 106 -11.31 2.93 -11.36
CA ILE A 106 -10.30 3.93 -11.03
C ILE A 106 -9.11 3.77 -11.95
N PHE A 107 -8.65 4.85 -12.57
CA PHE A 107 -7.58 4.84 -13.56
C PHE A 107 -6.81 6.15 -13.56
N GLY A 108 -5.70 6.21 -14.28
CA GLY A 108 -4.88 7.42 -14.42
C GLY A 108 -3.61 7.14 -15.21
N ARG A 109 -2.88 8.21 -15.56
CA ARG A 109 -1.64 8.11 -16.34
C ARG A 109 -0.39 7.88 -15.49
N TYR A 110 -0.36 8.43 -14.28
CA TYR A 110 0.83 8.47 -13.43
C TYR A 110 0.50 7.91 -12.04
N THR A 111 -0.02 6.68 -12.03
CA THR A 111 -0.61 6.09 -10.82
C THR A 111 0.39 5.44 -9.88
N HIS A 112 1.65 5.25 -10.27
CA HIS A 112 2.61 4.43 -9.53
C HIS A 112 2.80 4.85 -8.08
N ILE A 113 2.97 6.15 -7.83
CA ILE A 113 3.16 6.66 -6.47
C ILE A 113 1.87 6.51 -5.67
N THR A 114 0.73 6.85 -6.26
CA THR A 114 -0.57 6.70 -5.61
C THR A 114 -0.91 5.25 -5.32
N GLU A 115 -0.59 4.33 -6.23
CA GLU A 115 -0.77 2.89 -6.02
C GLU A 115 0.07 2.35 -4.84
N ALA A 116 1.28 2.86 -4.67
CA ALA A 116 2.09 2.56 -3.49
C ALA A 116 1.49 3.19 -2.22
N LEU A 117 1.03 4.43 -2.32
CA LEU A 117 0.49 5.19 -1.20
C LEU A 117 -0.82 4.57 -0.66
N ILE A 118 -1.73 4.13 -1.53
CA ILE A 118 -2.98 3.49 -1.09
C ILE A 118 -2.71 2.21 -0.30
N ARG A 119 -1.67 1.47 -0.64
CA ARG A 119 -1.27 0.26 0.08
C ARG A 119 -0.63 0.61 1.42
N ALA A 120 0.28 1.57 1.44
CA ALA A 120 0.86 2.07 2.69
C ALA A 120 -0.21 2.59 3.65
N ALA A 121 -1.17 3.36 3.14
CA ALA A 121 -2.29 3.90 3.92
C ALA A 121 -3.21 2.80 4.46
N TRP A 122 -3.29 1.66 3.81
CA TRP A 122 -4.08 0.52 4.26
C TRP A 122 -3.61 -0.04 5.59
N CYS A 123 -2.36 0.22 5.97
CA CYS A 123 -1.84 -0.21 7.27
C CYS A 123 -2.68 0.30 8.45
N LEU A 124 -3.37 1.43 8.30
CA LEU A 124 -4.28 1.96 9.33
C LEU A 124 -5.58 1.14 9.47
N HIS A 125 -5.89 0.34 8.47
CA HIS A 125 -7.00 -0.59 8.46
C HIS A 125 -6.64 -1.97 8.99
N ASP A 126 -5.37 -2.30 9.00
CA ASP A 126 -4.90 -3.62 9.38
C ASP A 126 -4.89 -3.77 10.90
N LYS A 127 -5.88 -4.46 11.41
CA LYS A 127 -6.01 -4.74 12.85
C LYS A 127 -4.86 -5.56 13.42
N SER A 128 -4.15 -6.33 12.58
CA SER A 128 -3.01 -7.12 13.02
C SER A 128 -1.80 -6.28 13.43
N LEU A 129 -1.74 -5.05 12.99
CA LEU A 129 -0.64 -4.14 13.30
C LEU A 129 -0.73 -3.53 14.70
N ASN A 130 -1.90 -3.55 15.28
CA ASN A 130 -2.13 -3.00 16.60
C ASN A 130 -1.47 -1.62 16.78
N ILE A 131 -1.65 -0.78 15.75
CA ILE A 131 -1.03 0.54 15.70
C ILE A 131 -1.75 1.44 16.68
N TRP A 132 -1.04 1.77 17.72
CA TRP A 132 -1.49 2.70 18.70
C TRP A 132 -0.87 4.05 18.46
N THR A 133 -1.58 4.93 17.78
CA THR A 133 -1.07 6.22 17.35
C THR A 133 -1.66 7.38 18.11
N GLY A 134 -2.63 7.12 18.97
CA GLY A 134 -3.48 8.20 19.48
C GLY A 134 -2.95 8.84 20.76
N SER A 135 -3.23 8.20 21.85
CA SER A 135 -3.16 8.85 23.16
C SER A 135 -1.75 9.06 23.72
N LYS A 136 -0.74 8.41 23.16
CA LYS A 136 0.64 8.59 23.62
C LYS A 136 1.19 10.00 23.42
N TYR A 137 0.57 10.75 22.53
CA TYR A 137 1.03 12.08 22.15
C TYR A 137 0.14 13.21 22.68
N HIS A 138 -0.89 12.85 23.39
CA HIS A 138 -1.85 13.79 23.97
C HIS A 138 -1.80 13.87 25.50
N GLY A 139 -0.89 13.10 26.03
CA GLY A 139 -0.68 13.11 27.49
C GLY A 139 0.16 14.24 27.96
#